data_fc22665f648f774cd352f84c5583ac3c
#
_entry.id   fc22665f648f774cd352f84c5583ac3c
#
_cell.length_a   1.000
_cell.length_b   1.000
_cell.length_c   1.000
_cell.angle_alpha   90.00
_cell.angle_beta   90.00
_cell.angle_gamma   90.00
#
_symmetry.space_group_name_H-M   'P 1'
#
loop_
_entity.id
_entity.type
_entity.pdbx_description
1 polymer ?
#
loop_
_entity_poly.entity_id
_entity_poly.type
_entity_poly.pdbx_seq_one_letter_code
_entity_poly.pdbx_strand_id
1 'polypeptide(L)'
;RYMEWYGKANVLKAGLAFSDMVTTVSPTHARELCTPDGGFGLQEAFTDLGPRLAGVLNGIDQDVWDPTTDPDIPAPFGADDLSGKAACKAWLQEALHLPVDPTVPLFGMVARVVKQKGFDIVLESQVMGRAPAQFLFVGEGDPRYQDALARFAARHRDRIATRFEFTERREHRMIAGCDALLMPSQYEPCGLTQMRSQRYGTLPVVRRVGGLADTVVDDETGFIFDDYTPEALDEALARAVARYQDGERWAAMARTAMAEDFSWPRRVREYDDIYAAAVEHAGIPASV
;
A
#
# COMPACT_ATOMS: atom_id res chain seq x y z
N ARG A 1 6.79 -23.65 28.60
CA ARG A 1 6.23 -22.30 28.75
C ARG A 1 6.50 -21.44 27.50
N TYR A 2 7.75 -21.30 27.07
CA TYR A 2 8.14 -20.41 25.96
C TYR A 2 7.80 -20.91 24.55
N MET A 3 7.44 -22.17 24.37
CA MET A 3 7.01 -22.77 23.09
C MET A 3 5.54 -23.20 23.12
N GLU A 4 4.92 -23.24 24.27
CA GLU A 4 3.54 -23.70 24.41
C GLU A 4 2.58 -22.65 23.83
N TRP A 5 1.65 -23.10 22.96
CA TRP A 5 0.65 -22.29 22.32
C TRP A 5 -0.60 -23.15 22.06
N TYR A 6 -1.62 -22.96 22.89
CA TYR A 6 -2.89 -23.72 22.80
C TYR A 6 -2.69 -25.24 22.70
N GLY A 7 -1.85 -25.81 23.55
CA GLY A 7 -1.54 -27.25 23.56
C GLY A 7 -0.60 -27.75 22.47
N LYS A 8 -0.03 -26.84 21.68
CA LYS A 8 0.92 -27.13 20.58
C LYS A 8 2.26 -26.43 20.81
N ALA A 9 3.30 -26.88 20.10
CA ALA A 9 4.57 -26.18 20.07
C ALA A 9 4.54 -25.10 18.97
N ASN A 10 4.87 -23.84 19.32
CA ASN A 10 5.01 -22.74 18.41
C ASN A 10 6.46 -22.24 18.42
N VAL A 11 7.18 -22.48 17.33
CA VAL A 11 8.60 -22.13 17.17
C VAL A 11 8.79 -20.61 17.10
N LEU A 12 7.86 -19.88 16.48
CA LEU A 12 7.90 -18.42 16.44
C LEU A 12 7.86 -17.84 17.86
N LYS A 13 6.95 -18.33 18.72
CA LYS A 13 6.87 -17.90 20.12
C LYS A 13 8.20 -18.11 20.87
N ALA A 14 8.88 -19.22 20.60
CA ALA A 14 10.22 -19.46 21.18
C ALA A 14 11.24 -18.45 20.64
N GLY A 15 11.24 -18.18 19.35
CA GLY A 15 12.09 -17.15 18.74
C GLY A 15 11.89 -15.79 19.40
N LEU A 16 10.64 -15.35 19.57
CA LEU A 16 10.33 -14.10 20.26
C LEU A 16 10.89 -14.05 21.69
N ALA A 17 10.75 -15.14 22.44
CA ALA A 17 11.16 -15.21 23.85
C ALA A 17 12.70 -15.16 24.05
N PHE A 18 13.47 -15.68 23.10
CA PHE A 18 14.93 -15.85 23.22
C PHE A 18 15.75 -14.89 22.33
N SER A 19 15.12 -14.00 21.59
CA SER A 19 15.81 -12.97 20.81
C SER A 19 16.10 -11.75 21.68
N ASP A 20 17.28 -11.14 21.48
CA ASP A 20 17.65 -9.89 22.14
C ASP A 20 16.80 -8.73 21.63
N MET A 21 16.59 -8.65 20.32
CA MET A 21 15.67 -7.72 19.67
C MET A 21 14.79 -8.47 18.68
N VAL A 22 13.57 -7.97 18.48
CA VAL A 22 12.61 -8.47 17.48
C VAL A 22 12.18 -7.29 16.61
N THR A 23 12.25 -7.48 15.30
CA THR A 23 11.83 -6.45 14.36
C THR A 23 10.61 -6.89 13.55
N THR A 24 9.77 -5.92 13.24
CA THR A 24 8.75 -6.02 12.21
C THR A 24 8.85 -4.85 11.24
N VAL A 25 8.03 -4.85 10.19
CA VAL A 25 8.22 -4.00 9.02
C VAL A 25 7.42 -2.69 9.06
N SER A 26 7.00 -2.26 10.25
CA SER A 26 6.34 -0.95 10.45
C SER A 26 6.18 -0.65 11.96
N PRO A 27 6.36 0.60 12.40
CA PRO A 27 6.07 1.02 13.78
C PRO A 27 4.61 0.77 14.19
N THR A 28 3.66 1.09 13.30
CA THR A 28 2.24 0.80 13.55
C THR A 28 1.98 -0.69 13.64
N HIS A 29 2.56 -1.50 12.73
CA HIS A 29 2.41 -2.94 12.80
C HIS A 29 2.98 -3.54 14.08
N ALA A 30 4.11 -3.03 14.61
CA ALA A 30 4.63 -3.45 15.90
C ALA A 30 3.61 -3.23 17.04
N ARG A 31 2.87 -2.12 17.03
CA ARG A 31 1.78 -1.86 17.98
C ARG A 31 0.59 -2.80 17.77
N GLU A 32 0.22 -3.04 16.50
CA GLU A 32 -0.89 -3.94 16.13
C GLU A 32 -0.62 -5.38 16.58
N LEU A 33 0.61 -5.86 16.47
CA LEU A 33 1.01 -7.21 16.95
C LEU A 33 0.72 -7.42 18.45
N CYS A 34 0.69 -6.36 19.25
CA CYS A 34 0.36 -6.41 20.67
C CYS A 34 -1.16 -6.41 20.94
N THR A 35 -2.01 -6.37 19.91
CA THR A 35 -3.47 -6.41 20.03
C THR A 35 -4.02 -7.80 19.73
N PRO A 36 -5.25 -8.14 20.23
CA PRO A 36 -5.88 -9.42 19.90
C PRO A 36 -6.04 -9.65 18.39
N ASP A 37 -6.38 -8.61 17.63
CA ASP A 37 -6.64 -8.71 16.19
C ASP A 37 -5.33 -8.84 15.38
N GLY A 38 -4.30 -8.09 15.73
CA GLY A 38 -3.02 -8.08 15.01
C GLY A 38 -2.03 -9.15 15.47
N GLY A 39 -2.15 -9.62 16.72
CA GLY A 39 -1.23 -10.61 17.32
C GLY A 39 -1.50 -12.05 16.94
N PHE A 40 -2.67 -12.37 16.37
CA PHE A 40 -3.05 -13.72 15.91
C PHE A 40 -2.82 -14.82 16.96
N GLY A 41 -3.12 -14.51 18.23
CA GLY A 41 -2.92 -15.41 19.38
C GLY A 41 -1.52 -15.37 20.00
N LEU A 42 -0.65 -14.48 19.55
CA LEU A 42 0.69 -14.22 20.15
C LEU A 42 0.80 -12.81 20.74
N GLN A 43 -0.28 -12.06 20.86
CA GLN A 43 -0.29 -10.66 21.33
C GLN A 43 0.38 -10.50 22.71
N GLU A 44 0.20 -11.44 23.62
CA GLU A 44 0.88 -11.42 24.92
C GLU A 44 2.40 -11.58 24.76
N ALA A 45 2.84 -12.49 23.89
CA ALA A 45 4.26 -12.71 23.63
C ALA A 45 4.91 -11.48 22.98
N PHE A 46 4.21 -10.77 22.10
CA PHE A 46 4.67 -9.50 21.53
C PHE A 46 4.68 -8.38 22.58
N THR A 47 3.65 -8.31 23.42
CA THR A 47 3.57 -7.31 24.52
C THR A 47 4.69 -7.51 25.54
N ASP A 48 5.04 -8.76 25.88
CA ASP A 48 6.12 -9.09 26.81
C ASP A 48 7.52 -8.67 26.30
N LEU A 49 7.69 -8.43 25.00
CA LEU A 49 8.95 -7.92 24.45
C LEU A 49 9.20 -6.46 24.90
N GLY A 50 8.15 -5.66 25.06
CA GLY A 50 8.28 -4.25 25.42
C GLY A 50 9.22 -3.50 24.46
N PRO A 51 10.30 -2.85 24.95
CA PRO A 51 11.23 -2.09 24.11
C PRO A 51 12.07 -2.96 23.15
N ARG A 52 12.08 -4.28 23.31
CA ARG A 52 12.76 -5.19 22.39
C ARG A 52 11.99 -5.42 21.09
N LEU A 53 10.73 -4.97 20.98
CA LEU A 53 9.95 -5.02 19.75
C LEU A 53 10.06 -3.68 19.01
N ALA A 54 10.68 -3.67 17.86
CA ALA A 54 10.84 -2.48 17.03
C ALA A 54 10.17 -2.66 15.65
N GLY A 55 9.62 -1.58 15.12
CA GLY A 55 9.09 -1.54 13.75
C GLY A 55 9.95 -0.66 12.86
N VAL A 56 10.48 -1.21 11.77
CA VAL A 56 11.24 -0.47 10.75
C VAL A 56 10.59 -0.70 9.39
N LEU A 57 10.23 0.38 8.72
CA LEU A 57 9.68 0.28 7.37
C LEU A 57 10.70 -0.29 6.39
N ASN A 58 10.23 -1.05 5.40
CA ASN A 58 11.05 -1.39 4.25
C ASN A 58 11.35 -0.12 3.42
N GLY A 59 12.48 -0.13 2.70
CA GLY A 59 12.72 0.79 1.60
C GLY A 59 12.21 0.23 0.27
N ILE A 60 12.16 1.09 -0.74
CA ILE A 60 12.01 0.68 -2.14
C ILE A 60 13.31 0.94 -2.90
N ASP A 61 13.54 0.18 -3.96
CA ASP A 61 14.61 0.45 -4.91
C ASP A 61 14.22 1.65 -5.78
N GLN A 62 14.84 2.80 -5.50
CA GLN A 62 14.50 4.05 -6.17
C GLN A 62 15.14 4.16 -7.57
N ASP A 63 16.08 3.30 -7.92
CA ASP A 63 16.65 3.25 -9.28
C ASP A 63 15.70 2.47 -10.21
N VAL A 64 15.02 1.45 -9.68
CA VAL A 64 14.00 0.68 -10.41
C VAL A 64 12.67 1.45 -10.47
N TRP A 65 12.27 2.05 -9.34
CA TRP A 65 11.01 2.79 -9.22
C TRP A 65 11.24 4.29 -9.38
N ASP A 66 11.67 4.72 -10.57
CA ASP A 66 11.86 6.13 -10.92
C ASP A 66 11.16 6.49 -12.24
N PRO A 67 10.07 7.29 -12.19
CA PRO A 67 9.31 7.64 -13.38
C PRO A 67 10.09 8.50 -14.40
N THR A 68 11.26 9.03 -14.01
CA THR A 68 12.11 9.80 -14.94
C THR A 68 12.93 8.91 -15.88
N THR A 69 13.21 7.66 -15.47
CA THR A 69 14.10 6.72 -16.18
C THR A 69 13.48 5.35 -16.44
N ASP A 70 12.25 5.11 -15.95
CA ASP A 70 11.57 3.84 -16.06
C ASP A 70 11.30 3.43 -17.52
N PRO A 71 11.90 2.34 -18.03
CA PRO A 71 11.75 1.91 -19.42
C PRO A 71 10.39 1.23 -19.70
N ASP A 72 9.64 0.88 -18.66
CA ASP A 72 8.40 0.13 -18.76
C ASP A 72 7.16 1.01 -18.91
N ILE A 73 7.28 2.32 -18.68
CA ILE A 73 6.17 3.27 -18.81
C ILE A 73 6.16 3.96 -20.19
N PRO A 74 4.97 4.38 -20.66
CA PRO A 74 4.83 5.01 -22.00
C PRO A 74 5.57 6.33 -22.19
N ALA A 75 5.70 7.12 -21.12
CA ALA A 75 6.37 8.43 -21.16
C ALA A 75 7.02 8.72 -19.80
N PRO A 76 8.27 9.21 -19.77
CA PRO A 76 8.91 9.62 -18.52
C PRO A 76 8.29 10.91 -17.98
N PHE A 77 8.33 11.08 -16.65
CA PHE A 77 7.89 12.30 -15.97
C PHE A 77 8.58 12.47 -14.61
N GLY A 78 8.46 13.65 -14.02
CA GLY A 78 9.01 13.96 -12.71
C GLY A 78 8.15 14.97 -11.97
N ALA A 79 8.53 15.32 -10.73
CA ALA A 79 7.79 16.27 -9.90
C ALA A 79 7.69 17.68 -10.54
N ASP A 80 8.69 18.06 -11.32
CA ASP A 80 8.72 19.36 -12.01
C ASP A 80 7.84 19.39 -13.26
N ASP A 81 7.65 18.23 -13.91
CA ASP A 81 6.81 18.10 -15.11
C ASP A 81 6.02 16.79 -15.09
N LEU A 82 4.73 16.91 -14.81
CA LEU A 82 3.77 15.80 -14.76
C LEU A 82 3.11 15.49 -16.13
N SER A 83 3.54 16.13 -17.24
CA SER A 83 2.93 15.93 -18.56
C SER A 83 3.04 14.47 -19.04
N GLY A 84 4.16 13.79 -18.77
CA GLY A 84 4.34 12.39 -19.08
C GLY A 84 3.37 11.48 -18.31
N LYS A 85 3.00 11.84 -17.05
CA LYS A 85 1.97 11.11 -16.29
C LYS A 85 0.61 11.16 -16.98
N ALA A 86 0.22 12.32 -17.53
CA ALA A 86 -1.00 12.45 -18.29
C ALA A 86 -0.98 11.57 -19.57
N ALA A 87 0.17 11.48 -20.24
CA ALA A 87 0.36 10.58 -21.38
C ALA A 87 0.27 9.10 -20.97
N CYS A 88 0.84 8.72 -19.83
CA CYS A 88 0.71 7.37 -19.28
C CYS A 88 -0.75 7.00 -18.96
N LYS A 89 -1.51 7.95 -18.40
CA LYS A 89 -2.94 7.76 -18.13
C LYS A 89 -3.72 7.53 -19.42
N ALA A 90 -3.57 8.40 -20.42
CA ALA A 90 -4.25 8.26 -21.71
C ALA A 90 -3.94 6.90 -22.36
N TRP A 91 -2.66 6.54 -22.40
CA TRP A 91 -2.24 5.24 -22.91
C TRP A 91 -2.88 4.06 -22.14
N LEU A 92 -2.95 4.14 -20.81
CA LEU A 92 -3.54 3.09 -19.99
C LEU A 92 -5.06 2.97 -20.24
N GLN A 93 -5.77 4.09 -20.34
CA GLN A 93 -7.20 4.12 -20.69
C GLN A 93 -7.46 3.44 -22.04
N GLU A 94 -6.66 3.78 -23.08
CA GLU A 94 -6.74 3.13 -24.39
C GLU A 94 -6.47 1.63 -24.32
N ALA A 95 -5.39 1.21 -23.66
CA ALA A 95 -5.02 -0.19 -23.53
C ALA A 95 -6.06 -1.03 -22.76
N LEU A 96 -6.88 -0.39 -21.95
CA LEU A 96 -7.97 -1.00 -21.18
C LEU A 96 -9.32 -0.91 -21.89
N HIS A 97 -9.40 -0.22 -23.05
CA HIS A 97 -10.64 0.11 -23.77
C HIS A 97 -11.62 0.93 -22.91
N LEU A 98 -11.11 1.79 -22.04
CA LEU A 98 -11.86 2.79 -21.31
C LEU A 98 -11.92 4.08 -22.13
N PRO A 99 -12.95 4.93 -21.95
CA PRO A 99 -12.94 6.28 -22.52
C PRO A 99 -11.71 7.07 -22.07
N VAL A 100 -10.99 7.65 -23.02
CA VAL A 100 -9.84 8.53 -22.72
C VAL A 100 -10.38 9.88 -22.30
N ASP A 101 -10.29 10.17 -21.01
CA ASP A 101 -10.78 11.42 -20.43
C ASP A 101 -9.83 11.86 -19.30
N PRO A 102 -9.10 12.98 -19.48
CA PRO A 102 -8.20 13.51 -18.47
C PRO A 102 -8.93 14.09 -17.25
N THR A 103 -10.23 14.41 -17.36
CA THR A 103 -11.02 15.02 -16.29
C THR A 103 -11.62 14.00 -15.32
N VAL A 104 -11.62 12.71 -15.70
CA VAL A 104 -12.13 11.60 -14.90
C VAL A 104 -10.96 10.90 -14.21
N PRO A 105 -10.91 10.81 -12.86
CA PRO A 105 -9.83 10.12 -12.17
C PRO A 105 -9.85 8.61 -12.44
N LEU A 106 -8.65 8.03 -12.64
CA LEU A 106 -8.44 6.60 -12.81
C LEU A 106 -7.84 6.02 -11.54
N PHE A 107 -8.62 5.20 -10.84
CA PHE A 107 -8.19 4.47 -9.65
C PHE A 107 -7.71 3.07 -10.03
N GLY A 108 -6.57 2.66 -9.48
CA GLY A 108 -6.05 1.32 -9.66
C GLY A 108 -6.03 0.52 -8.36
N MET A 109 -6.12 -0.79 -8.44
CA MET A 109 -5.85 -1.71 -7.34
C MET A 109 -5.03 -2.88 -7.86
N VAL A 110 -3.78 -2.99 -7.43
CA VAL A 110 -2.89 -4.11 -7.76
C VAL A 110 -2.56 -4.90 -6.51
N ALA A 111 -3.06 -6.14 -6.42
CA ALA A 111 -2.87 -6.98 -5.25
C ALA A 111 -3.22 -8.44 -5.56
N ARG A 112 -2.80 -9.35 -4.68
CA ARG A 112 -3.42 -10.68 -4.64
C ARG A 112 -4.92 -10.54 -4.39
N VAL A 113 -5.74 -11.16 -5.22
CA VAL A 113 -7.20 -11.05 -5.14
C VAL A 113 -7.72 -11.94 -4.02
N VAL A 114 -7.62 -11.44 -2.78
CA VAL A 114 -8.03 -12.14 -1.55
C VAL A 114 -8.73 -11.18 -0.60
N LYS A 115 -9.51 -11.71 0.35
CA LYS A 115 -10.24 -10.90 1.34
C LYS A 115 -9.31 -9.93 2.08
N GLN A 116 -8.15 -10.39 2.52
CA GLN A 116 -7.18 -9.58 3.27
C GLN A 116 -6.82 -8.24 2.58
N LYS A 117 -6.89 -8.19 1.26
CA LYS A 117 -6.64 -6.97 0.48
C LYS A 117 -7.87 -6.08 0.30
N GLY A 118 -9.03 -6.46 0.86
CA GLY A 118 -10.23 -5.63 0.89
C GLY A 118 -11.14 -5.78 -0.32
N PHE A 119 -11.00 -6.84 -1.12
CA PHE A 119 -11.87 -7.06 -2.29
C PHE A 119 -13.35 -7.30 -1.92
N ASP A 120 -13.63 -7.73 -0.69
CA ASP A 120 -14.99 -7.84 -0.17
C ASP A 120 -15.65 -6.45 -0.05
N ILE A 121 -15.02 -5.50 0.66
CA ILE A 121 -15.57 -4.14 0.80
C ILE A 121 -15.57 -3.36 -0.52
N VAL A 122 -14.61 -3.62 -1.42
CA VAL A 122 -14.58 -3.08 -2.78
C VAL A 122 -15.81 -3.49 -3.58
N LEU A 123 -16.19 -4.77 -3.53
CA LEU A 123 -17.36 -5.29 -4.26
C LEU A 123 -18.70 -4.82 -3.67
N GLU A 124 -18.73 -4.38 -2.43
CA GLU A 124 -19.90 -3.83 -1.75
C GLU A 124 -20.00 -2.29 -1.87
N SER A 125 -18.94 -1.62 -2.38
CA SER A 125 -18.90 -0.18 -2.61
C SER A 125 -20.04 0.30 -3.52
N GLN A 126 -20.74 1.35 -3.08
CA GLN A 126 -21.79 2.01 -3.86
C GLN A 126 -21.24 3.10 -4.78
N VAL A 127 -20.05 3.63 -4.47
CA VAL A 127 -19.40 4.73 -5.21
C VAL A 127 -18.83 4.21 -6.52
N MET A 128 -18.19 3.04 -6.54
CA MET A 128 -17.49 2.53 -7.72
C MET A 128 -18.37 2.37 -8.96
N GLY A 129 -19.66 2.03 -8.78
CA GLY A 129 -20.61 1.92 -9.89
C GLY A 129 -21.25 3.24 -10.33
N ARG A 130 -21.08 4.34 -9.59
CA ARG A 130 -21.84 5.59 -9.76
C ARG A 130 -20.97 6.83 -9.88
N ALA A 131 -19.79 6.86 -9.26
CA ALA A 131 -18.91 8.02 -9.29
C ALA A 131 -18.43 8.35 -10.72
N PRO A 132 -18.15 9.61 -11.00
CA PRO A 132 -17.47 10.03 -12.22
C PRO A 132 -15.97 9.69 -12.13
N ALA A 133 -15.68 8.38 -12.13
CA ALA A 133 -14.35 7.83 -11.97
C ALA A 133 -14.22 6.51 -12.75
N GLN A 134 -13.00 6.14 -13.08
CA GLN A 134 -12.66 4.86 -13.69
C GLN A 134 -11.85 4.00 -12.70
N PHE A 135 -11.96 2.67 -12.83
CA PHE A 135 -11.33 1.72 -11.92
C PHE A 135 -10.64 0.59 -12.68
N LEU A 136 -9.43 0.24 -12.27
CA LEU A 136 -8.66 -0.88 -12.79
C LEU A 136 -8.28 -1.83 -11.65
N PHE A 137 -8.67 -3.09 -11.77
CA PHE A 137 -8.29 -4.16 -10.84
C PHE A 137 -7.31 -5.11 -11.51
N VAL A 138 -6.12 -5.29 -10.92
CA VAL A 138 -5.04 -6.15 -11.42
C VAL A 138 -4.63 -7.13 -10.34
N GLY A 139 -4.50 -8.41 -10.69
CA GLY A 139 -3.95 -9.44 -9.82
C GLY A 139 -4.67 -10.78 -9.91
N GLU A 140 -4.03 -11.78 -9.33
CA GLU A 140 -4.50 -13.16 -9.28
C GLU A 140 -4.88 -13.54 -7.85
N GLY A 141 -5.77 -14.51 -7.67
CA GLY A 141 -6.15 -14.99 -6.34
C GLY A 141 -7.41 -15.82 -6.31
N ASP A 142 -8.28 -15.57 -5.33
CA ASP A 142 -9.52 -16.32 -5.13
C ASP A 142 -10.48 -16.15 -6.31
N PRO A 143 -10.84 -17.25 -7.01
CA PRO A 143 -11.73 -17.19 -8.17
C PRO A 143 -13.08 -16.53 -7.87
N ARG A 144 -13.60 -16.63 -6.64
CA ARG A 144 -14.87 -16.00 -6.25
C ARG A 144 -14.82 -14.49 -6.40
N TYR A 145 -13.72 -13.86 -5.98
CA TYR A 145 -13.54 -12.42 -6.13
C TYR A 145 -13.23 -12.04 -7.58
N GLN A 146 -12.41 -12.83 -8.29
CA GLN A 146 -12.12 -12.59 -9.71
C GLN A 146 -13.39 -12.64 -10.56
N ASP A 147 -14.25 -13.65 -10.37
CA ASP A 147 -15.53 -13.78 -11.05
C ASP A 147 -16.49 -12.64 -10.71
N ALA A 148 -16.53 -12.20 -9.44
CA ALA A 148 -17.36 -11.08 -9.02
C ALA A 148 -16.89 -9.77 -9.67
N LEU A 149 -15.59 -9.49 -9.68
CA LEU A 149 -14.99 -8.33 -10.35
C LEU A 149 -15.23 -8.35 -11.86
N ALA A 150 -15.09 -9.52 -12.50
CA ALA A 150 -15.35 -9.66 -13.94
C ALA A 150 -16.82 -9.35 -14.28
N ARG A 151 -17.77 -9.86 -13.46
CA ARG A 151 -19.19 -9.53 -13.62
C ARG A 151 -19.49 -8.05 -13.35
N PHE A 152 -18.79 -7.44 -12.39
CA PHE A 152 -18.92 -6.03 -12.09
C PHE A 152 -18.39 -5.17 -13.25
N ALA A 153 -17.22 -5.47 -13.77
CA ALA A 153 -16.64 -4.80 -14.94
C ALA A 153 -17.53 -4.98 -16.20
N ALA A 154 -18.11 -6.18 -16.41
CA ALA A 154 -19.00 -6.42 -17.55
C ALA A 154 -20.26 -5.55 -17.55
N ARG A 155 -20.74 -5.09 -16.37
CA ARG A 155 -21.87 -4.18 -16.22
C ARG A 155 -21.51 -2.70 -16.35
N HIS A 156 -20.22 -2.37 -16.21
CA HIS A 156 -19.71 -0.99 -16.19
C HIS A 156 -18.49 -0.82 -17.10
N ARG A 157 -18.60 -1.29 -18.36
CA ARG A 157 -17.49 -1.37 -19.33
C ARG A 157 -16.88 -0.02 -19.69
N ASP A 158 -17.63 1.06 -19.48
CA ASP A 158 -17.21 2.44 -19.70
C ASP A 158 -16.31 2.98 -18.59
N ARG A 159 -16.22 2.30 -17.46
CA ARG A 159 -15.49 2.78 -16.28
C ARG A 159 -14.72 1.75 -15.49
N ILE A 160 -14.95 0.45 -15.67
CA ILE A 160 -14.29 -0.59 -14.87
C ILE A 160 -13.60 -1.60 -15.77
N ALA A 161 -12.29 -1.81 -15.56
CA ALA A 161 -11.48 -2.81 -16.23
C ALA A 161 -10.85 -3.79 -15.22
N THR A 162 -10.64 -5.03 -15.66
CA THR A 162 -9.97 -6.08 -14.86
C THR A 162 -8.88 -6.74 -15.67
N ARG A 163 -7.78 -7.12 -15.00
CA ARG A 163 -6.68 -7.91 -15.57
C ARG A 163 -6.20 -8.91 -14.52
N PHE A 164 -6.58 -10.18 -14.68
CA PHE A 164 -6.26 -11.26 -13.73
C PHE A 164 -4.93 -11.96 -14.05
N GLU A 165 -3.98 -11.19 -14.51
CA GLU A 165 -2.63 -11.63 -14.81
C GLU A 165 -1.68 -10.54 -14.29
N PHE A 166 -0.79 -10.91 -13.37
CA PHE A 166 0.19 -10.00 -12.81
C PHE A 166 1.53 -10.11 -13.55
N THR A 167 2.12 -8.97 -13.90
CA THR A 167 3.52 -8.83 -14.28
C THR A 167 4.06 -7.54 -13.70
N GLU A 168 5.37 -7.48 -13.39
CA GLU A 168 6.01 -6.28 -12.86
C GLU A 168 5.84 -5.09 -13.81
N ARG A 169 6.08 -5.30 -15.12
CA ARG A 169 5.82 -4.28 -16.15
C ARG A 169 4.40 -3.72 -16.10
N ARG A 170 3.41 -4.57 -15.80
CA ARG A 170 2.02 -4.13 -15.70
C ARG A 170 1.78 -3.30 -14.45
N GLU A 171 2.48 -3.61 -13.35
CA GLU A 171 2.46 -2.79 -12.12
C GLU A 171 3.05 -1.39 -12.39
N HIS A 172 4.21 -1.29 -13.05
CA HIS A 172 4.82 -0.01 -13.45
C HIS A 172 3.85 0.84 -14.26
N ARG A 173 3.27 0.29 -15.33
CA ARG A 173 2.32 0.98 -16.21
C ARG A 173 1.04 1.41 -15.49
N MET A 174 0.56 0.58 -14.60
CA MET A 174 -0.63 0.89 -13.82
C MET A 174 -0.33 2.02 -12.82
N ILE A 175 0.76 1.93 -12.07
CA ILE A 175 1.18 2.97 -11.14
C ILE A 175 1.41 4.30 -11.88
N ALA A 176 2.09 4.28 -13.02
CA ALA A 176 2.33 5.49 -13.81
C ALA A 176 1.04 6.11 -14.39
N GLY A 177 0.10 5.25 -14.83
CA GLY A 177 -1.11 5.71 -15.54
C GLY A 177 -2.31 5.98 -14.63
N CYS A 178 -2.37 5.45 -13.42
CA CYS A 178 -3.44 5.75 -12.49
C CYS A 178 -3.21 7.10 -11.79
N ASP A 179 -4.29 7.77 -11.42
CA ASP A 179 -4.25 8.99 -10.59
C ASP A 179 -4.17 8.61 -9.12
N ALA A 180 -4.85 7.53 -8.72
CA ALA A 180 -4.83 7.04 -7.35
C ALA A 180 -4.77 5.51 -7.31
N LEU A 181 -4.34 4.97 -6.16
CA LEU A 181 -4.20 3.53 -5.91
C LEU A 181 -4.97 3.10 -4.66
N LEU A 182 -5.81 2.07 -4.79
CA LEU A 182 -6.63 1.56 -3.70
C LEU A 182 -5.89 0.48 -2.92
N MET A 183 -5.78 0.63 -1.62
CA MET A 183 -5.25 -0.37 -0.71
C MET A 183 -6.12 -0.50 0.56
N PRO A 184 -7.36 -0.98 0.42
CA PRO A 184 -8.32 -1.11 1.53
C PRO A 184 -8.07 -2.36 2.36
N SER A 185 -6.81 -2.62 2.69
CA SER A 185 -6.37 -3.86 3.34
C SER A 185 -6.94 -4.03 4.75
N GLN A 186 -7.35 -5.26 5.08
CA GLN A 186 -7.76 -5.62 6.44
C GLN A 186 -6.57 -5.52 7.42
N TYR A 187 -5.40 -5.92 6.97
CA TYR A 187 -4.11 -5.69 7.62
C TYR A 187 -3.02 -5.59 6.55
N GLU A 188 -2.01 -4.75 6.78
CA GLU A 188 -0.88 -4.53 5.85
C GLU A 188 0.40 -4.25 6.64
N PRO A 189 1.23 -5.26 6.91
CA PRO A 189 2.41 -5.09 7.77
C PRO A 189 3.32 -3.93 7.36
N CYS A 190 3.66 -3.81 6.09
CA CYS A 190 4.41 -2.69 5.54
C CYS A 190 3.69 -2.06 4.35
N GLY A 191 3.38 -2.89 3.34
CA GLY A 191 3.04 -2.40 2.01
C GLY A 191 4.28 -1.81 1.30
N LEU A 192 4.42 -2.10 0.02
CA LEU A 192 5.42 -1.47 -0.85
C LEU A 192 4.75 -0.65 -1.95
N THR A 193 3.58 -1.09 -2.37
CA THR A 193 2.87 -0.52 -3.51
C THR A 193 2.46 0.94 -3.26
N GLN A 194 2.08 1.34 -2.04
CA GLN A 194 1.79 2.74 -1.71
C GLN A 194 3.04 3.63 -1.77
N MET A 195 4.22 3.13 -1.39
CA MET A 195 5.46 3.88 -1.50
C MET A 195 5.89 4.04 -2.96
N ARG A 196 5.78 2.95 -3.75
CA ARG A 196 5.99 2.98 -5.20
C ARG A 196 5.02 3.94 -5.88
N SER A 197 3.73 3.92 -5.51
CA SER A 197 2.73 4.80 -6.09
C SER A 197 2.99 6.27 -5.78
N GLN A 198 3.37 6.60 -4.55
CA GLN A 198 3.75 7.96 -4.17
C GLN A 198 4.96 8.45 -4.98
N ARG A 199 5.96 7.60 -5.20
CA ARG A 199 7.13 7.92 -6.04
C ARG A 199 6.75 8.30 -7.49
N TYR A 200 5.61 7.81 -7.98
CA TYR A 200 5.04 8.14 -9.29
C TYR A 200 3.93 9.22 -9.22
N GLY A 201 3.77 9.90 -8.10
CA GLY A 201 2.71 10.90 -7.91
C GLY A 201 1.29 10.33 -8.01
N THR A 202 1.15 9.02 -7.82
CA THR A 202 -0.12 8.30 -7.78
C THR A 202 -0.56 8.20 -6.32
N LEU A 203 -1.64 8.89 -5.96
CA LEU A 203 -2.04 9.08 -4.57
C LEU A 203 -2.71 7.82 -4.00
N PRO A 204 -2.19 7.22 -2.91
CA PRO A 204 -2.81 6.05 -2.30
C PRO A 204 -4.10 6.43 -1.56
N VAL A 205 -5.13 5.60 -1.71
CA VAL A 205 -6.37 5.59 -0.90
C VAL A 205 -6.31 4.34 -0.04
N VAL A 206 -6.04 4.49 1.24
CA VAL A 206 -5.64 3.38 2.11
C VAL A 206 -6.46 3.31 3.39
N ARG A 207 -6.58 2.11 3.95
CA ARG A 207 -7.02 1.96 5.33
C ARG A 207 -5.86 2.24 6.29
N ARG A 208 -6.15 2.86 7.46
CA ARG A 208 -5.18 3.18 8.51
C ARG A 208 -4.73 1.91 9.25
N VAL A 209 -3.83 1.13 8.64
CA VAL A 209 -3.26 -0.09 9.22
C VAL A 209 -1.79 -0.23 8.85
N GLY A 210 -1.00 -0.80 9.77
CA GLY A 210 0.40 -1.14 9.58
C GLY A 210 1.20 -0.06 8.86
N GLY A 211 2.01 -0.46 7.88
CA GLY A 211 2.84 0.47 7.12
C GLY A 211 2.08 1.48 6.24
N LEU A 212 0.80 1.25 5.94
CA LEU A 212 -0.03 2.24 5.25
C LEU A 212 -0.24 3.48 6.14
N ALA A 213 -0.49 3.27 7.43
CA ALA A 213 -0.63 4.35 8.41
C ALA A 213 0.68 5.12 8.66
N ASP A 214 1.84 4.48 8.43
CA ASP A 214 3.15 5.07 8.66
C ASP A 214 3.73 5.79 7.42
N THR A 215 3.12 5.58 6.23
CA THR A 215 3.67 6.05 4.95
C THR A 215 2.75 6.98 4.17
N VAL A 216 1.50 7.14 4.61
CA VAL A 216 0.52 8.01 3.97
C VAL A 216 0.05 9.07 4.94
N VAL A 217 0.03 10.32 4.51
CA VAL A 217 -0.52 11.46 5.25
C VAL A 217 -1.83 11.90 4.60
N ASP A 218 -2.92 11.88 5.40
CA ASP A 218 -4.26 12.16 4.89
C ASP A 218 -4.39 13.57 4.34
N ASP A 219 -4.96 13.69 3.13
CA ASP A 219 -5.14 14.94 2.36
C ASP A 219 -3.82 15.69 2.02
N GLU A 220 -2.65 15.02 2.17
CA GLU A 220 -1.35 15.55 1.78
C GLU A 220 -0.64 14.65 0.77
N THR A 221 -0.44 13.37 1.11
CA THR A 221 0.21 12.39 0.22
C THR A 221 -0.72 11.26 -0.22
N GLY A 222 -1.99 11.28 0.22
CA GLY A 222 -3.01 10.31 -0.10
C GLY A 222 -4.29 10.53 0.69
N PHE A 223 -5.13 9.52 0.78
CA PHE A 223 -6.39 9.55 1.50
C PHE A 223 -6.48 8.35 2.44
N ILE A 224 -6.85 8.60 3.69
CA ILE A 224 -6.94 7.56 4.72
C ILE A 224 -8.39 7.42 5.20
N PHE A 225 -8.80 6.18 5.44
CA PHE A 225 -10.02 5.82 6.16
C PHE A 225 -9.71 4.81 7.26
N ASP A 226 -10.54 4.74 8.30
CA ASP A 226 -10.25 3.98 9.52
C ASP A 226 -10.99 2.64 9.57
N ASP A 227 -12.31 2.65 9.40
CA ASP A 227 -13.14 1.47 9.57
C ASP A 227 -13.08 0.53 8.36
N TYR A 228 -12.98 -0.78 8.61
CA TYR A 228 -13.01 -1.78 7.54
C TYR A 228 -14.44 -2.04 7.06
N THR A 229 -15.03 -1.03 6.40
CA THR A 229 -16.38 -1.08 5.86
C THR A 229 -16.44 -0.48 4.45
N PRO A 230 -17.43 -0.89 3.63
CA PRO A 230 -17.68 -0.29 2.32
C PRO A 230 -17.95 1.21 2.41
N GLU A 231 -18.68 1.65 3.45
CA GLU A 231 -19.07 3.05 3.65
C GLU A 231 -17.85 3.95 3.89
N ALA A 232 -16.91 3.51 4.74
CA ALA A 232 -15.67 4.27 5.00
C ALA A 232 -14.78 4.35 3.75
N LEU A 233 -14.71 3.27 2.97
CA LEU A 233 -14.05 3.28 1.66
C LEU A 233 -14.74 4.26 0.70
N ASP A 234 -16.06 4.25 0.64
CA ASP A 234 -16.86 5.12 -0.22
C ASP A 234 -16.66 6.59 0.12
N GLU A 235 -16.57 6.95 1.41
CA GLU A 235 -16.27 8.31 1.86
C GLU A 235 -14.86 8.76 1.42
N ALA A 236 -13.84 7.89 1.56
CA ALA A 236 -12.49 8.19 1.09
C ALA A 236 -12.42 8.34 -0.44
N LEU A 237 -13.12 7.48 -1.19
CA LEU A 237 -13.23 7.58 -2.64
C LEU A 237 -13.92 8.89 -3.06
N ALA A 238 -15.02 9.26 -2.39
CA ALA A 238 -15.72 10.52 -2.67
C ALA A 238 -14.83 11.75 -2.42
N ARG A 239 -14.03 11.75 -1.33
CA ARG A 239 -13.04 12.80 -1.07
C ARG A 239 -11.99 12.87 -2.17
N ALA A 240 -11.45 11.72 -2.60
CA ALA A 240 -10.44 11.66 -3.66
C ALA A 240 -10.99 12.16 -5.00
N VAL A 241 -12.22 11.75 -5.39
CA VAL A 241 -12.89 12.23 -6.60
C VAL A 241 -13.13 13.74 -6.55
N ALA A 242 -13.60 14.26 -5.42
CA ALA A 242 -13.80 15.70 -5.23
C ALA A 242 -12.48 16.47 -5.30
N ARG A 243 -11.40 15.95 -4.70
CA ARG A 243 -10.08 16.57 -4.73
C ARG A 243 -9.46 16.58 -6.14
N TYR A 244 -9.71 15.55 -6.93
CA TYR A 244 -9.24 15.48 -8.32
C TYR A 244 -9.80 16.61 -9.20
N GLN A 245 -10.99 17.13 -8.91
CA GLN A 245 -11.57 18.26 -9.64
C GLN A 245 -10.82 19.59 -9.37
N ASP A 246 -10.06 19.67 -8.28
CA ASP A 246 -9.10 20.74 -8.02
C ASP A 246 -7.72 20.29 -8.53
N GLY A 247 -7.48 20.46 -9.81
CA GLY A 247 -6.27 19.98 -10.47
C GLY A 247 -4.98 20.59 -9.93
N GLU A 248 -4.98 21.83 -9.43
CA GLU A 248 -3.80 22.46 -8.83
C GLU A 248 -3.48 21.79 -7.49
N ARG A 249 -4.49 21.58 -6.66
CA ARG A 249 -4.32 20.91 -5.37
C ARG A 249 -3.91 19.45 -5.55
N TRP A 250 -4.52 18.74 -6.51
CA TRP A 250 -4.13 17.36 -6.85
C TRP A 250 -2.67 17.26 -7.27
N ALA A 251 -2.23 18.14 -8.17
CA ALA A 251 -0.84 18.20 -8.61
C ALA A 251 0.13 18.55 -7.47
N ALA A 252 -0.27 19.44 -6.55
CA ALA A 252 0.52 19.74 -5.36
C ALA A 252 0.68 18.51 -4.46
N MET A 253 -0.40 17.78 -4.18
CA MET A 253 -0.37 16.53 -3.42
C MET A 253 0.53 15.48 -4.08
N ALA A 254 0.42 15.32 -5.41
CA ALA A 254 1.27 14.41 -6.17
C ALA A 254 2.76 14.73 -6.02
N ARG A 255 3.14 16.02 -6.11
CA ARG A 255 4.53 16.46 -5.88
C ARG A 255 4.99 16.23 -4.46
N THR A 256 4.15 16.48 -3.46
CA THR A 256 4.45 16.20 -2.05
C THR A 256 4.71 14.69 -1.86
N ALA A 257 3.87 13.85 -2.41
CA ALA A 257 4.04 12.39 -2.37
C ALA A 257 5.34 11.94 -3.06
N MET A 258 5.68 12.52 -4.22
CA MET A 258 6.93 12.21 -4.95
C MET A 258 8.20 12.62 -4.19
N ALA A 259 8.09 13.59 -3.28
CA ALA A 259 9.22 14.08 -2.48
C ALA A 259 9.50 13.21 -1.24
N GLU A 260 8.64 12.26 -0.90
CA GLU A 260 8.84 11.36 0.25
C GLU A 260 10.05 10.45 0.04
N ASP A 261 10.90 10.35 1.07
CA ASP A 261 12.08 9.49 1.06
C ASP A 261 11.76 8.09 1.59
N PHE A 262 11.51 7.17 0.68
CA PHE A 262 11.33 5.74 0.95
C PHE A 262 12.59 4.91 0.61
N SER A 263 13.77 5.51 0.59
CA SER A 263 15.02 4.83 0.23
C SER A 263 15.50 3.84 1.30
N TRP A 264 16.20 2.80 0.86
CA TRP A 264 16.90 1.88 1.75
C TRP A 264 17.98 2.55 2.60
N PRO A 265 18.81 3.51 2.12
CA PRO A 265 19.78 4.20 2.95
C PRO A 265 19.20 4.88 4.20
N ARG A 266 17.97 5.36 4.13
CA ARG A 266 17.26 5.87 5.31
C ARG A 266 16.94 4.75 6.30
N ARG A 267 16.46 3.60 5.82
CA ARG A 267 16.04 2.47 6.67
C ARG A 267 17.21 1.74 7.31
N VAL A 268 18.32 1.62 6.61
CA VAL A 268 19.56 1.00 7.15
C VAL A 268 20.02 1.69 8.43
N ARG A 269 19.93 3.02 8.51
CA ARG A 269 20.29 3.76 9.74
C ARG A 269 19.39 3.37 10.93
N GLU A 270 18.11 3.14 10.70
CA GLU A 270 17.18 2.67 11.74
C GLU A 270 17.56 1.23 12.21
N TYR A 271 18.05 0.38 11.31
CA TYR A 271 18.57 -0.95 11.67
C TYR A 271 19.89 -0.88 12.45
N ASP A 272 20.78 0.07 12.14
CA ASP A 272 22.03 0.26 12.90
C ASP A 272 21.73 0.54 14.39
N ASP A 273 20.72 1.37 14.68
CA ASP A 273 20.28 1.67 16.04
C ASP A 273 19.74 0.40 16.76
N ILE A 274 19.00 -0.45 16.03
CA ILE A 274 18.49 -1.72 16.57
C ILE A 274 19.61 -2.72 16.84
N TYR A 275 20.60 -2.83 15.96
CA TYR A 275 21.76 -3.69 16.19
C TYR A 275 22.57 -3.20 17.39
N ALA A 276 22.76 -1.90 17.57
CA ALA A 276 23.42 -1.34 18.74
C ALA A 276 22.65 -1.71 20.04
N ALA A 277 21.33 -1.56 20.04
CA ALA A 277 20.47 -1.95 21.17
C ALA A 277 20.53 -3.48 21.46
N ALA A 278 20.59 -4.31 20.41
CA ALA A 278 20.72 -5.74 20.57
C ALA A 278 22.05 -6.14 21.24
N VAL A 279 23.15 -5.51 20.83
CA VAL A 279 24.50 -5.74 21.41
C VAL A 279 24.50 -5.32 22.89
N GLU A 280 23.91 -4.18 23.22
CA GLU A 280 23.79 -3.71 24.61
C GLU A 280 22.95 -4.67 25.46
N HIS A 281 21.80 -5.12 24.95
CA HIS A 281 20.92 -6.05 25.64
C HIS A 281 21.59 -7.42 25.89
N ALA A 282 22.34 -7.92 24.92
CA ALA A 282 23.12 -9.18 25.05
C ALA A 282 24.30 -9.07 26.04
N GLY A 283 24.61 -7.88 26.55
CA GLY A 283 25.76 -7.64 27.45
C GLY A 283 27.13 -7.85 26.76
N ILE A 284 27.17 -7.71 25.44
CA ILE A 284 28.40 -7.80 24.65
C ILE A 284 29.09 -6.43 24.73
N PRO A 285 30.38 -6.33 25.22
CA PRO A 285 31.08 -5.07 25.23
C PRO A 285 31.21 -4.53 23.79
N ALA A 286 30.87 -3.26 23.58
CA ALA A 286 31.14 -2.62 22.31
C ALA A 286 32.66 -2.73 22.02
N SER A 287 33.03 -3.44 20.98
CA SER A 287 34.43 -3.50 20.56
C SER A 287 34.86 -2.10 20.12
N VAL A 288 35.87 -1.57 20.79
CA VAL A 288 36.54 -0.30 20.51
C VAL A 288 37.19 -0.31 19.12
#